data_b83b5a9665d5551002396d7ab5fb38bf
#
_entry.id   b83b5a9665d5551002396d7ab5fb38bf
#
_cell.length_a   1.000
_cell.length_b   1.000
_cell.length_c   1.000
_cell.angle_alpha   90.00
_cell.angle_beta   90.00
_cell.angle_gamma   90.00
#
_symmetry.space_group_name_H-M   'P 1'
#
loop_
_entity.id
_entity.type
_entity.pdbx_description
1 polymer ?
#
loop_
_entity_poly.entity_id
_entity_poly.type
_entity_poly.pdbx_seq_one_letter_code
_entity_poly.pdbx_strand_id
1 'polypeptide(L)'
;MKHIEFRINLIKEKVKNYIIDNKINSLIIGVSGGLDSGVNCILLKNVCDELNIPLIGRYIHIETNKEEEANAAKLIGNNYCTSFDMKDLTNDYFFTIYDDYPNNTQLKTEYSKSETESELQYKIRLGNIKARLRMIHLYNLSQKYKGLVIDNDNLTEQLLGFWTLHGDVGDLTPLSSLYKTDVYNVANFLFDKEESESKKTAIKAIIDITPTDGLGITNSDFEQFGVKSYNEIDEILKSFKEPSLSNIRDKYGDSFEKVLNRYINSEYKRNNPFRIKS
;
A
#
# COMPACT_ATOMS: atom_id res chain seq x y z
N MET A 1 22.20 -7.50 9.07
CA MET A 1 22.61 -6.74 7.85
C MET A 1 22.72 -7.63 6.62
N LYS A 2 23.60 -8.63 6.54
CA LYS A 2 23.74 -9.51 5.33
C LYS A 2 22.44 -10.15 4.85
N HIS A 3 21.53 -10.56 5.76
CA HIS A 3 20.25 -11.15 5.38
C HIS A 3 19.28 -10.15 4.72
N ILE A 4 19.23 -8.90 5.21
CA ILE A 4 18.38 -7.85 4.62
C ILE A 4 18.88 -7.50 3.21
N GLU A 5 20.18 -7.29 3.07
CA GLU A 5 20.82 -7.01 1.77
C GLU A 5 20.57 -8.13 0.76
N PHE A 6 20.68 -9.40 1.17
CA PHE A 6 20.34 -10.55 0.33
C PHE A 6 18.88 -10.51 -0.13
N ARG A 7 17.93 -10.24 0.78
CA ARG A 7 16.49 -10.13 0.42
C ARG A 7 16.23 -8.99 -0.56
N ILE A 8 16.83 -7.82 -0.35
CA ILE A 8 16.75 -6.68 -1.26
C ILE A 8 17.22 -7.06 -2.66
N ASN A 9 18.39 -7.68 -2.77
CA ASN A 9 18.95 -8.09 -4.06
C ASN A 9 18.09 -9.13 -4.75
N LEU A 10 17.55 -10.10 -4.01
CA LEU A 10 16.64 -11.11 -4.53
C LEU A 10 15.34 -10.49 -5.08
N ILE A 11 14.75 -9.50 -4.38
CA ILE A 11 13.57 -8.78 -4.84
C ILE A 11 13.88 -8.05 -6.15
N LYS A 12 14.98 -7.28 -6.19
CA LYS A 12 15.40 -6.54 -7.39
C LYS A 12 15.62 -7.47 -8.58
N GLU A 13 16.31 -8.60 -8.37
CA GLU A 13 16.56 -9.60 -9.41
C GLU A 13 15.25 -10.18 -9.96
N LYS A 14 14.33 -10.59 -9.09
CA LYS A 14 13.03 -11.15 -9.51
C LYS A 14 12.21 -10.13 -10.29
N VAL A 15 12.15 -8.88 -9.82
CA VAL A 15 11.46 -7.79 -10.54
C VAL A 15 12.09 -7.55 -11.89
N LYS A 16 13.42 -7.47 -11.97
CA LYS A 16 14.18 -7.28 -13.20
C LYS A 16 13.89 -8.39 -14.22
N ASN A 17 13.94 -9.64 -13.79
CA ASN A 17 13.66 -10.79 -14.66
C ASN A 17 12.22 -10.74 -15.17
N TYR A 18 11.24 -10.44 -14.31
CA TYR A 18 9.85 -10.31 -14.71
C TYR A 18 9.63 -9.22 -15.77
N ILE A 19 10.28 -8.06 -15.62
CA ILE A 19 10.23 -6.96 -16.58
C ILE A 19 10.79 -7.38 -17.94
N ILE A 20 11.94 -8.06 -17.95
CA ILE A 20 12.61 -8.53 -19.18
C ILE A 20 11.74 -9.58 -19.89
N ASP A 21 11.29 -10.60 -19.17
CA ASP A 21 10.53 -11.73 -19.70
C ASP A 21 9.19 -11.28 -20.32
N ASN A 22 8.56 -10.25 -19.74
CA ASN A 22 7.29 -9.72 -20.20
C ASN A 22 7.41 -8.45 -21.07
N LYS A 23 8.64 -8.00 -21.38
CA LYS A 23 8.91 -6.82 -22.24
C LYS A 23 8.21 -5.56 -21.77
N ILE A 24 8.25 -5.30 -20.45
CA ILE A 24 7.62 -4.15 -19.82
C ILE A 24 8.45 -2.89 -20.07
N ASN A 25 7.81 -1.80 -20.50
CA ASN A 25 8.49 -0.57 -20.91
C ASN A 25 8.51 0.53 -19.84
N SER A 26 7.74 0.39 -18.78
CA SER A 26 7.70 1.34 -17.67
C SER A 26 7.08 0.71 -16.41
N LEU A 27 7.36 1.29 -15.25
CA LEU A 27 6.65 0.99 -14.01
C LEU A 27 5.88 2.22 -13.55
N ILE A 28 4.63 2.02 -13.14
CA ILE A 28 3.75 3.08 -12.62
C ILE A 28 3.52 2.80 -11.14
N ILE A 29 3.76 3.79 -10.28
CA ILE A 29 3.61 3.61 -8.84
C ILE A 29 2.81 4.74 -8.20
N GLY A 30 1.84 4.37 -7.37
CA GLY A 30 1.20 5.29 -6.44
C GLY A 30 2.14 5.58 -5.27
N VAL A 31 2.58 6.83 -5.13
CA VAL A 31 3.48 7.28 -4.06
C VAL A 31 2.62 7.92 -2.98
N SER A 32 2.16 7.13 -2.01
CA SER A 32 1.25 7.61 -0.95
C SER A 32 1.92 8.51 0.10
N GLY A 33 3.26 8.49 0.16
CA GLY A 33 4.05 9.08 1.26
C GLY A 33 4.26 8.13 2.43
N GLY A 34 3.59 6.97 2.44
CA GLY A 34 3.80 5.91 3.43
C GLY A 34 5.04 5.07 3.15
N LEU A 35 5.39 4.24 4.14
CA LEU A 35 6.59 3.41 4.17
C LEU A 35 6.72 2.50 2.93
N ASP A 36 5.66 1.74 2.60
CA ASP A 36 5.71 0.69 1.57
C ASP A 36 5.92 1.27 0.18
N SER A 37 5.14 2.29 -0.19
CA SER A 37 5.31 2.98 -1.47
C SER A 37 6.68 3.64 -1.59
N GLY A 38 7.21 4.19 -0.49
CA GLY A 38 8.54 4.79 -0.45
C GLY A 38 9.65 3.75 -0.63
N VAL A 39 9.59 2.61 0.09
CA VAL A 39 10.55 1.51 -0.08
C VAL A 39 10.51 0.95 -1.49
N ASN A 40 9.31 0.74 -2.07
CA ASN A 40 9.17 0.32 -3.45
C ASN A 40 9.83 1.31 -4.43
N CYS A 41 9.63 2.63 -4.28
CA CYS A 41 10.30 3.62 -5.13
C CYS A 41 11.82 3.48 -5.08
N ILE A 42 12.40 3.30 -3.88
CA ILE A 42 13.85 3.17 -3.71
C ILE A 42 14.39 1.89 -4.38
N LEU A 43 13.72 0.76 -4.15
CA LEU A 43 14.13 -0.53 -4.72
C LEU A 43 14.01 -0.55 -6.25
N LEU A 44 12.89 -0.03 -6.76
CA LEU A 44 12.56 -0.06 -8.19
C LEU A 44 13.35 0.96 -9.00
N LYS A 45 13.76 2.09 -8.41
CA LYS A 45 14.63 3.07 -9.09
C LYS A 45 15.87 2.42 -9.67
N ASN A 46 16.56 1.61 -8.87
CA ASN A 46 17.78 0.94 -9.32
C ASN A 46 17.50 -0.03 -10.46
N VAL A 47 16.42 -0.82 -10.37
CA VAL A 47 16.03 -1.77 -11.43
C VAL A 47 15.66 -1.04 -12.72
N CYS A 48 14.91 0.06 -12.61
CA CYS A 48 14.51 0.86 -13.76
C CYS A 48 15.73 1.52 -14.45
N ASP A 49 16.70 2.02 -13.66
CA ASP A 49 17.93 2.60 -14.21
C ASP A 49 18.77 1.56 -14.95
N GLU A 50 18.94 0.36 -14.37
CA GLU A 50 19.66 -0.74 -15.02
C GLU A 50 19.03 -1.18 -16.35
N LEU A 51 17.69 -1.14 -16.44
CA LEU A 51 16.93 -1.53 -17.62
C LEU A 51 16.66 -0.38 -18.59
N ASN A 52 17.03 0.85 -18.22
CA ASN A 52 16.76 2.07 -18.98
C ASN A 52 15.25 2.25 -19.28
N ILE A 53 14.39 1.97 -18.29
CA ILE A 53 12.95 2.20 -18.36
C ILE A 53 12.51 3.23 -17.29
N PRO A 54 11.46 4.01 -17.51
CA PRO A 54 11.01 4.99 -16.52
C PRO A 54 10.26 4.36 -15.36
N LEU A 55 10.51 4.86 -14.13
CA LEU A 55 9.65 4.72 -12.96
C LEU A 55 8.80 5.99 -12.85
N ILE A 56 7.49 5.87 -13.07
CA ILE A 56 6.54 6.99 -13.10
C ILE A 56 5.74 6.98 -11.81
N GLY A 57 6.02 7.93 -10.91
CA GLY A 57 5.35 8.10 -9.63
C GLY A 57 4.18 9.07 -9.70
N ARG A 58 3.11 8.80 -8.94
CA ARG A 58 1.98 9.72 -8.74
C ARG A 58 1.55 9.74 -7.28
N TYR A 59 1.54 10.93 -6.68
CA TYR A 59 0.75 11.16 -5.48
C TYR A 59 -0.65 11.57 -5.89
N ILE A 60 -1.67 10.89 -5.35
CA ILE A 60 -3.06 11.16 -5.69
C ILE A 60 -3.82 11.53 -4.42
N HIS A 61 -4.05 12.84 -4.27
CA HIS A 61 -4.85 13.41 -3.19
C HIS A 61 -6.35 13.17 -3.44
N ILE A 62 -7.07 12.76 -2.40
CA ILE A 62 -8.54 12.75 -2.37
C ILE A 62 -8.98 13.13 -0.95
N GLU A 63 -9.47 14.35 -0.79
CA GLU A 63 -10.17 14.89 0.40
C GLU A 63 -9.41 14.74 1.73
N THR A 64 -9.17 13.52 2.20
CA THR A 64 -8.72 13.22 3.58
C THR A 64 -7.22 12.99 3.74
N ASN A 65 -6.43 13.07 2.68
CA ASN A 65 -4.99 12.89 2.80
C ASN A 65 -4.33 14.02 3.59
N LYS A 66 -3.40 13.65 4.47
CA LYS A 66 -2.69 14.60 5.33
C LYS A 66 -1.56 15.30 4.57
N GLU A 67 -1.24 16.53 4.98
CA GLU A 67 -0.13 17.29 4.41
C GLU A 67 1.22 16.58 4.60
N GLU A 68 1.40 15.89 5.72
CA GLU A 68 2.61 15.11 6.01
C GLU A 68 2.83 14.01 4.97
N GLU A 69 1.76 13.30 4.57
CA GLU A 69 1.79 12.27 3.52
C GLU A 69 2.18 12.89 2.17
N ALA A 70 1.58 14.03 1.82
CA ALA A 70 1.89 14.75 0.59
C ALA A 70 3.35 15.20 0.53
N ASN A 71 3.89 15.72 1.65
CA ASN A 71 5.28 16.15 1.76
C ASN A 71 6.25 14.96 1.65
N ALA A 72 5.99 13.84 2.34
CA ALA A 72 6.79 12.63 2.25
C ALA A 72 6.74 12.04 0.82
N ALA A 73 5.56 12.00 0.19
CA ALA A 73 5.41 11.57 -1.19
C ALA A 73 6.22 12.43 -2.16
N LYS A 74 6.22 13.75 -1.98
CA LYS A 74 6.99 14.69 -2.79
C LYS A 74 8.50 14.47 -2.63
N LEU A 75 8.97 14.25 -1.40
CA LEU A 75 10.38 13.95 -1.14
C LEU A 75 10.81 12.64 -1.82
N ILE A 76 10.04 11.56 -1.66
CA ILE A 76 10.34 10.26 -2.28
C ILE A 76 10.23 10.36 -3.80
N GLY A 77 9.15 10.91 -4.33
CA GLY A 77 8.90 10.98 -5.76
C GLY A 77 9.99 11.75 -6.51
N ASN A 78 10.40 12.90 -5.99
CA ASN A 78 11.45 13.72 -6.60
C ASN A 78 12.85 13.09 -6.52
N ASN A 79 13.14 12.27 -5.53
CA ASN A 79 14.46 11.64 -5.39
C ASN A 79 14.57 10.28 -6.10
N TYR A 80 13.45 9.55 -6.27
CA TYR A 80 13.50 8.15 -6.72
C TYR A 80 12.64 7.84 -7.95
N CYS A 81 11.72 8.70 -8.39
CA CYS A 81 11.00 8.47 -9.63
C CYS A 81 11.70 9.17 -10.82
N THR A 82 11.60 8.60 -12.01
CA THR A 82 12.06 9.24 -13.26
C THR A 82 11.17 10.42 -13.62
N SER A 83 9.87 10.30 -13.31
CA SER A 83 8.88 11.36 -13.43
C SER A 83 7.94 11.25 -12.23
N PHE A 84 7.75 12.34 -11.51
CA PHE A 84 6.81 12.42 -10.40
C PHE A 84 5.89 13.62 -10.58
N ASP A 85 4.61 13.42 -10.25
CA ASP A 85 3.61 14.47 -10.29
C ASP A 85 2.53 14.22 -9.20
N MET A 86 1.84 15.30 -8.81
CA MET A 86 0.79 15.29 -7.81
C MET A 86 -0.55 15.59 -8.48
N LYS A 87 -1.53 14.73 -8.24
CA LYS A 87 -2.88 14.85 -8.79
C LYS A 87 -3.90 14.96 -7.65
N ASP A 88 -4.82 15.90 -7.77
CA ASP A 88 -5.99 15.99 -6.91
C ASP A 88 -7.22 15.44 -7.64
N LEU A 89 -7.86 14.41 -7.07
CA LEU A 89 -9.08 13.78 -7.52
C LEU A 89 -10.26 14.03 -6.55
N THR A 90 -10.17 15.03 -5.68
CA THR A 90 -11.24 15.35 -4.72
C THR A 90 -12.55 15.69 -5.42
N ASN A 91 -12.50 16.49 -6.48
CA ASN A 91 -13.69 16.79 -7.26
C ASN A 91 -14.25 15.56 -7.98
N ASP A 92 -13.38 14.71 -8.54
CA ASP A 92 -13.82 13.46 -9.20
C ASP A 92 -14.54 12.54 -8.19
N TYR A 93 -14.04 12.47 -6.97
CA TYR A 93 -14.70 11.74 -5.88
C TYR A 93 -16.05 12.36 -5.53
N PHE A 94 -16.15 13.68 -5.38
CA PHE A 94 -17.40 14.37 -5.05
C PHE A 94 -18.42 14.25 -6.18
N PHE A 95 -18.03 14.38 -7.44
CA PHE A 95 -18.92 14.11 -8.59
C PHE A 95 -19.43 12.66 -8.60
N THR A 96 -18.64 11.74 -8.05
CA THR A 96 -19.07 10.34 -7.95
C THR A 96 -20.18 10.17 -6.92
N ILE A 97 -20.05 10.77 -5.71
CA ILE A 97 -20.91 10.47 -4.57
C ILE A 97 -22.09 11.45 -4.36
N TYR A 98 -22.01 12.70 -4.88
CA TYR A 98 -23.07 13.71 -4.71
C TYR A 98 -23.93 13.84 -5.99
N ASP A 99 -25.21 14.20 -5.82
CA ASP A 99 -26.17 14.28 -6.91
C ASP A 99 -25.87 15.40 -7.92
N ASP A 100 -25.53 16.60 -7.44
CA ASP A 100 -25.34 17.79 -8.27
C ASP A 100 -24.17 18.63 -7.75
N TYR A 101 -23.01 18.00 -7.55
CA TYR A 101 -21.81 18.70 -7.12
C TYR A 101 -21.30 19.66 -8.25
N PRO A 102 -20.89 20.92 -7.96
CA PRO A 102 -20.76 21.51 -6.63
C PRO A 102 -22.02 22.25 -6.13
N ASN A 103 -23.12 22.28 -6.89
CA ASN A 103 -24.32 23.05 -6.52
C ASN A 103 -25.07 22.41 -5.35
N ASN A 104 -24.96 21.11 -5.18
CA ASN A 104 -25.59 20.32 -4.12
C ASN A 104 -24.61 19.30 -3.56
N THR A 105 -24.60 19.14 -2.24
CA THR A 105 -23.80 18.15 -1.51
C THR A 105 -24.69 17.07 -0.88
N GLN A 106 -25.88 16.85 -1.42
CA GLN A 106 -26.71 15.72 -1.04
C GLN A 106 -26.12 14.44 -1.67
N LEU A 107 -25.88 13.42 -0.84
CA LEU A 107 -25.40 12.13 -1.34
C LEU A 107 -26.45 11.48 -2.24
N LYS A 108 -26.00 10.92 -3.36
CA LYS A 108 -26.83 10.00 -4.15
C LYS A 108 -27.28 8.83 -3.29
N THR A 109 -28.47 8.32 -3.52
CA THR A 109 -29.09 7.28 -2.69
C THR A 109 -28.19 6.06 -2.49
N GLU A 110 -27.49 5.61 -3.54
CA GLU A 110 -26.56 4.46 -3.49
C GLU A 110 -25.33 4.68 -2.62
N TYR A 111 -24.98 5.94 -2.32
CA TYR A 111 -23.83 6.30 -1.45
C TYR A 111 -24.25 6.71 -0.05
N SER A 112 -25.55 6.89 0.21
CA SER A 112 -26.07 7.16 1.54
C SER A 112 -25.88 5.96 2.47
N LYS A 113 -25.72 6.22 3.76
CA LYS A 113 -25.60 5.17 4.77
C LYS A 113 -26.91 4.40 4.89
N SER A 114 -26.84 3.06 4.85
CA SER A 114 -28.01 2.22 5.09
C SER A 114 -28.30 2.07 6.59
N GLU A 115 -29.56 1.75 6.95
CA GLU A 115 -29.96 1.55 8.35
C GLU A 115 -29.22 0.40 9.06
N THR A 116 -28.78 -0.61 8.29
CA THR A 116 -28.07 -1.78 8.81
C THR A 116 -26.55 -1.61 8.82
N GLU A 117 -26.02 -0.54 8.24
CA GLU A 117 -24.59 -0.29 8.10
C GLU A 117 -24.04 0.45 9.33
N SER A 118 -23.01 -0.09 9.99
CA SER A 118 -22.30 0.62 11.04
C SER A 118 -21.53 1.82 10.48
N GLU A 119 -21.15 2.79 11.32
CA GLU A 119 -20.37 3.96 10.92
C GLU A 119 -19.03 3.55 10.30
N LEU A 120 -18.36 2.55 10.87
CA LEU A 120 -17.10 2.04 10.34
C LEU A 120 -17.28 1.37 8.98
N GLN A 121 -18.31 0.57 8.78
CA GLN A 121 -18.60 -0.06 7.49
C GLN A 121 -18.87 0.99 6.40
N TYR A 122 -19.64 2.03 6.77
CA TYR A 122 -19.91 3.15 5.88
C TYR A 122 -18.63 3.89 5.44
N LYS A 123 -17.75 4.23 6.41
CA LYS A 123 -16.44 4.84 6.12
C LYS A 123 -15.57 3.96 5.23
N ILE A 124 -15.50 2.65 5.51
CA ILE A 124 -14.76 1.68 4.68
C ILE A 124 -15.30 1.67 3.25
N ARG A 125 -16.61 1.65 3.07
CA ARG A 125 -17.25 1.63 1.75
C ARG A 125 -16.92 2.88 0.93
N LEU A 126 -17.00 4.07 1.53
CA LEU A 126 -16.63 5.33 0.87
C LEU A 126 -15.11 5.43 0.63
N GLY A 127 -14.29 4.97 1.57
CA GLY A 127 -12.83 4.87 1.39
C GLY A 127 -12.44 3.97 0.22
N ASN A 128 -13.13 2.84 0.04
CA ASN A 128 -12.91 1.94 -1.09
C ASN A 128 -13.19 2.59 -2.46
N ILE A 129 -14.05 3.61 -2.53
CA ILE A 129 -14.26 4.39 -3.77
C ILE A 129 -13.00 5.20 -4.08
N LYS A 130 -12.41 5.84 -3.04
CA LYS A 130 -11.17 6.62 -3.20
C LYS A 130 -10.02 5.74 -3.71
N ALA A 131 -9.86 4.53 -3.15
CA ALA A 131 -8.85 3.57 -3.61
C ALA A 131 -9.04 3.23 -5.10
N ARG A 132 -10.27 2.93 -5.53
CA ARG A 132 -10.58 2.62 -6.94
C ARG A 132 -10.35 3.80 -7.88
N LEU A 133 -10.69 5.02 -7.49
CA LEU A 133 -10.42 6.22 -8.28
C LEU A 133 -8.90 6.42 -8.50
N ARG A 134 -8.08 6.18 -7.47
CA ARG A 134 -6.62 6.20 -7.61
C ARG A 134 -6.15 5.19 -8.65
N MET A 135 -6.67 3.97 -8.61
CA MET A 135 -6.27 2.92 -9.55
C MET A 135 -6.75 3.20 -10.98
N ILE A 136 -7.92 3.79 -11.20
CA ILE A 136 -8.35 4.24 -12.53
C ILE A 136 -7.28 5.16 -13.14
N HIS A 137 -6.77 6.12 -12.36
CA HIS A 137 -5.72 7.04 -12.83
C HIS A 137 -4.39 6.32 -13.11
N LEU A 138 -3.95 5.43 -12.21
CA LEU A 138 -2.68 4.70 -12.36
C LEU A 138 -2.74 3.74 -13.56
N TYR A 139 -3.82 3.00 -13.75
CA TYR A 139 -3.98 2.10 -14.89
C TYR A 139 -4.11 2.85 -16.22
N ASN A 140 -4.71 4.04 -16.25
CA ASN A 140 -4.70 4.89 -17.44
C ASN A 140 -3.26 5.28 -17.82
N LEU A 141 -2.40 5.61 -16.85
CA LEU A 141 -0.98 5.88 -17.09
C LEU A 141 -0.24 4.61 -17.55
N SER A 142 -0.52 3.46 -16.93
CA SER A 142 0.06 2.17 -17.32
C SER A 142 -0.20 1.86 -18.79
N GLN A 143 -1.42 2.03 -19.26
CA GLN A 143 -1.78 1.87 -20.68
C GLN A 143 -1.03 2.87 -21.57
N LYS A 144 -0.99 4.15 -21.18
CA LYS A 144 -0.31 5.21 -21.93
C LYS A 144 1.19 4.94 -22.12
N TYR A 145 1.85 4.43 -21.08
CA TYR A 145 3.31 4.22 -21.07
C TYR A 145 3.72 2.76 -21.29
N LYS A 146 2.77 1.87 -21.61
CA LYS A 146 2.99 0.43 -21.84
C LYS A 146 3.72 -0.23 -20.67
N GLY A 147 3.25 0.05 -19.45
CA GLY A 147 3.85 -0.37 -18.21
C GLY A 147 2.93 -1.20 -17.34
N LEU A 148 3.38 -1.47 -16.12
CA LEU A 148 2.64 -2.15 -15.06
C LEU A 148 2.43 -1.21 -13.88
N VAL A 149 1.31 -1.37 -13.18
CA VAL A 149 1.05 -0.72 -11.90
C VAL A 149 1.70 -1.52 -10.78
N ILE A 150 2.53 -0.87 -9.98
CA ILE A 150 3.14 -1.47 -8.80
C ILE A 150 2.13 -1.52 -7.66
N ASP A 151 1.99 -2.69 -7.10
CA ASP A 151 1.28 -2.96 -5.87
C ASP A 151 2.20 -2.68 -4.68
N ASN A 152 1.73 -1.89 -3.74
CA ASN A 152 2.51 -1.52 -2.56
C ASN A 152 2.23 -2.42 -1.34
N ASP A 153 1.35 -3.41 -1.45
CA ASP A 153 1.03 -4.31 -0.35
C ASP A 153 2.22 -5.15 0.08
N ASN A 154 2.39 -5.28 1.38
CA ASN A 154 3.34 -6.18 2.01
C ASN A 154 2.64 -7.48 2.48
N LEU A 155 3.42 -8.45 2.99
CA LEU A 155 2.89 -9.75 3.42
C LEU A 155 1.89 -9.61 4.58
N THR A 156 2.10 -8.70 5.52
CA THR A 156 1.19 -8.47 6.65
C THR A 156 -0.18 -8.01 6.17
N GLU A 157 -0.22 -7.02 5.28
CA GLU A 157 -1.44 -6.51 4.67
C GLU A 157 -2.14 -7.61 3.86
N GLN A 158 -1.39 -8.35 3.06
CA GLN A 158 -1.91 -9.49 2.30
C GLN A 158 -2.56 -10.54 3.20
N LEU A 159 -1.91 -10.95 4.29
CA LEU A 159 -2.43 -11.96 5.21
C LEU A 159 -3.67 -11.47 5.97
N LEU A 160 -3.76 -10.18 6.26
CA LEU A 160 -4.91 -9.56 6.93
C LEU A 160 -6.04 -9.14 5.98
N GLY A 161 -5.86 -9.29 4.66
CA GLY A 161 -6.80 -8.77 3.68
C GLY A 161 -6.98 -7.26 3.77
N PHE A 162 -5.91 -6.54 4.12
CA PHE A 162 -5.92 -5.09 4.35
C PHE A 162 -5.68 -4.33 3.06
N TRP A 163 -6.53 -4.56 2.09
CA TRP A 163 -6.62 -3.83 0.83
C TRP A 163 -8.07 -3.75 0.35
N THR A 164 -8.33 -2.85 -0.57
CA THR A 164 -9.62 -2.73 -1.26
C THR A 164 -9.69 -3.72 -2.41
N LEU A 165 -10.64 -4.62 -2.38
CA LEU A 165 -10.85 -5.58 -3.45
C LEU A 165 -11.09 -4.86 -4.80
N HIS A 166 -10.23 -5.13 -5.79
CA HIS A 166 -10.18 -4.42 -7.07
C HIS A 166 -9.99 -2.88 -6.93
N GLY A 167 -9.28 -2.45 -5.88
CA GLY A 167 -9.11 -1.03 -5.57
C GLY A 167 -7.67 -0.56 -5.54
N ASP A 168 -6.80 -1.19 -4.76
CA ASP A 168 -5.41 -0.77 -4.56
C ASP A 168 -4.37 -1.85 -4.85
N VAL A 169 -4.81 -2.98 -5.41
CA VAL A 169 -3.94 -4.08 -5.86
C VAL A 169 -3.44 -3.79 -7.27
N GLY A 170 -2.13 -3.79 -7.45
CA GLY A 170 -1.47 -3.61 -8.74
C GLY A 170 -1.14 -4.92 -9.46
N ASP A 171 -0.29 -4.81 -10.50
CA ASP A 171 0.09 -5.94 -11.36
C ASP A 171 1.32 -6.69 -10.82
N LEU A 172 2.19 -6.02 -10.06
CA LEU A 172 3.46 -6.53 -9.56
C LEU A 172 3.68 -6.07 -8.11
N THR A 173 3.82 -7.03 -7.19
CA THR A 173 3.93 -6.80 -5.73
C THR A 173 5.34 -7.11 -5.22
N PRO A 174 6.30 -6.18 -5.25
CA PRO A 174 7.68 -6.45 -4.84
C PRO A 174 7.83 -6.82 -3.36
N LEU A 175 6.96 -6.28 -2.49
CA LEU A 175 7.02 -6.48 -1.04
C LEU A 175 6.23 -7.68 -0.53
N SER A 176 5.61 -8.49 -1.41
CA SER A 176 4.72 -9.60 -1.03
C SER A 176 5.33 -10.68 -0.12
N SER A 177 6.65 -10.73 0.00
CA SER A 177 7.36 -11.67 0.88
C SER A 177 7.88 -11.03 2.18
N LEU A 178 7.66 -9.73 2.38
CA LEU A 178 8.13 -8.98 3.53
C LEU A 178 6.97 -8.70 4.49
N TYR A 179 7.09 -9.10 5.75
CA TYR A 179 6.21 -8.58 6.78
C TYR A 179 6.42 -7.07 6.96
N LYS A 180 5.44 -6.36 7.53
CA LYS A 180 5.58 -4.90 7.75
C LYS A 180 6.82 -4.54 8.55
N THR A 181 7.15 -5.33 9.57
CA THR A 181 8.38 -5.17 10.34
C THR A 181 9.64 -5.37 9.50
N ASP A 182 9.62 -6.26 8.51
CA ASP A 182 10.71 -6.42 7.55
C ASP A 182 10.85 -5.20 6.65
N VAL A 183 9.73 -4.58 6.23
CA VAL A 183 9.76 -3.35 5.42
C VAL A 183 10.40 -2.21 6.19
N TYR A 184 10.08 -2.04 7.48
CA TYR A 184 10.79 -1.09 8.35
C TYR A 184 12.29 -1.39 8.43
N ASN A 185 12.67 -2.65 8.58
CA ASN A 185 14.08 -3.05 8.62
C ASN A 185 14.80 -2.74 7.30
N VAL A 186 14.13 -2.96 6.16
CA VAL A 186 14.66 -2.57 4.84
C VAL A 186 14.82 -1.06 4.73
N ALA A 187 13.83 -0.27 5.15
CA ALA A 187 13.91 1.19 5.12
C ALA A 187 15.06 1.74 5.97
N ASN A 188 15.23 1.22 7.19
CA ASN A 188 16.35 1.60 8.06
C ASN A 188 17.70 1.20 7.46
N PHE A 189 17.81 0.00 6.87
CA PHE A 189 19.02 -0.42 6.16
C PHE A 189 19.36 0.51 4.98
N LEU A 190 18.36 0.91 4.20
CA LEU A 190 18.53 1.85 3.10
C LEU A 190 18.94 3.24 3.58
N PHE A 191 18.36 3.70 4.69
CA PHE A 191 18.73 4.96 5.34
C PHE A 191 20.21 4.96 5.78
N ASP A 192 20.65 3.90 6.42
CA ASP A 192 22.03 3.76 6.92
C ASP A 192 23.08 3.70 5.79
N LYS A 193 22.69 3.20 4.63
CA LYS A 193 23.55 3.06 3.45
C LYS A 193 23.54 4.27 2.51
N GLU A 194 22.53 5.14 2.63
CA GLU A 194 22.42 6.32 1.77
C GLU A 194 23.44 7.39 2.19
N GLU A 195 24.08 8.01 1.21
CA GLU A 195 25.09 9.06 1.45
C GLU A 195 24.53 10.46 1.16
N SER A 196 23.52 10.56 0.29
CA SER A 196 22.89 11.83 -0.07
C SER A 196 21.96 12.33 1.03
N GLU A 197 22.18 13.53 1.54
CA GLU A 197 21.33 14.15 2.57
C GLU A 197 19.88 14.34 2.13
N SER A 198 19.64 14.70 0.86
CA SER A 198 18.28 14.84 0.33
C SER A 198 17.52 13.51 0.33
N LYS A 199 18.20 12.42 -0.05
CA LYS A 199 17.63 11.08 -0.05
C LYS A 199 17.46 10.53 1.37
N LYS A 200 18.40 10.78 2.28
CA LYS A 200 18.22 10.46 3.71
C LYS A 200 16.99 11.13 4.30
N THR A 201 16.81 12.43 4.00
CA THR A 201 15.62 13.16 4.42
C THR A 201 14.34 12.54 3.88
N ALA A 202 14.33 12.11 2.62
CA ALA A 202 13.20 11.45 2.01
C ALA A 202 12.90 10.07 2.66
N ILE A 203 13.93 9.26 2.93
CA ILE A 203 13.78 7.95 3.59
C ILE A 203 13.29 8.14 5.03
N LYS A 204 13.85 9.12 5.75
CA LYS A 204 13.42 9.40 7.12
C LYS A 204 11.96 9.81 7.19
N ALA A 205 11.49 10.63 6.25
CA ALA A 205 10.09 11.07 6.21
C ALA A 205 9.09 9.90 6.14
N ILE A 206 9.38 8.86 5.36
CA ILE A 206 8.52 7.67 5.26
C ILE A 206 8.65 6.71 6.45
N ILE A 207 9.78 6.73 7.18
CA ILE A 207 9.96 5.92 8.39
C ILE A 207 9.18 6.53 9.57
N ASP A 208 9.19 7.85 9.69
CA ASP A 208 8.63 8.59 10.82
C ASP A 208 7.12 8.79 10.72
N ILE A 209 6.51 8.60 9.52
CA ILE A 209 5.08 8.83 9.33
C ILE A 209 4.23 7.79 10.07
N THR A 210 3.14 8.24 10.68
CA THR A 210 2.17 7.34 11.31
C THR A 210 1.48 6.48 10.25
N PRO A 211 1.50 5.13 10.36
CA PRO A 211 0.84 4.26 9.40
C PRO A 211 -0.68 4.50 9.37
N THR A 212 -1.22 4.76 8.18
CA THR A 212 -2.65 4.93 7.92
C THR A 212 -3.00 4.32 6.57
N ASP A 213 -4.28 3.96 6.39
CA ASP A 213 -4.80 3.49 5.09
C ASP A 213 -4.91 4.62 4.02
N GLY A 214 -4.70 5.87 4.42
CA GLY A 214 -4.83 7.03 3.53
C GLY A 214 -6.24 7.24 2.97
N LEU A 215 -7.27 6.58 3.54
CA LEU A 215 -8.66 6.63 3.11
C LEU A 215 -9.55 7.44 4.06
N GLY A 216 -9.03 7.78 5.24
CA GLY A 216 -9.74 8.53 6.28
C GLY A 216 -10.72 7.67 7.08
N ILE A 217 -10.48 6.36 7.17
CA ILE A 217 -11.34 5.43 7.92
C ILE A 217 -11.07 5.55 9.42
N THR A 218 -9.79 5.48 9.80
CA THR A 218 -9.30 5.62 11.18
C THR A 218 -8.06 6.52 11.23
N ASN A 219 -7.62 6.90 12.42
CA ASN A 219 -6.42 7.73 12.60
C ASN A 219 -5.11 6.95 12.43
N SER A 220 -5.16 5.63 12.58
CA SER A 220 -4.01 4.72 12.39
C SER A 220 -4.48 3.31 12.07
N ASP A 221 -3.61 2.52 11.46
CA ASP A 221 -3.84 1.10 11.19
C ASP A 221 -4.05 0.32 12.49
N PHE A 222 -3.35 0.70 13.58
CA PHE A 222 -3.48 0.04 14.89
C PHE A 222 -4.87 0.16 15.49
N GLU A 223 -5.53 1.31 15.31
CA GLU A 223 -6.92 1.51 15.72
C GLU A 223 -7.84 0.59 14.93
N GLN A 224 -7.62 0.44 13.63
CA GLN A 224 -8.42 -0.41 12.76
C GLN A 224 -8.23 -1.90 13.03
N PHE A 225 -7.03 -2.33 13.40
CA PHE A 225 -6.73 -3.72 13.77
C PHE A 225 -7.08 -4.03 15.23
N GLY A 226 -7.15 -3.01 16.10
CA GLY A 226 -7.35 -3.16 17.54
C GLY A 226 -6.15 -3.80 18.24
N VAL A 227 -4.93 -3.46 17.81
CA VAL A 227 -3.63 -3.93 18.30
C VAL A 227 -2.70 -2.76 18.61
N LYS A 228 -1.53 -3.01 19.19
CA LYS A 228 -0.62 -1.96 19.64
C LYS A 228 0.52 -1.65 18.67
N SER A 229 0.92 -2.61 17.83
CA SER A 229 2.06 -2.46 16.94
C SER A 229 2.08 -3.51 15.83
N TYR A 230 2.83 -3.23 14.77
CA TYR A 230 3.10 -4.22 13.71
C TYR A 230 3.97 -5.39 14.20
N ASN A 231 4.83 -5.20 15.22
CA ASN A 231 5.56 -6.32 15.82
C ASN A 231 4.60 -7.36 16.40
N GLU A 232 3.55 -6.91 17.10
CA GLU A 232 2.51 -7.78 17.64
C GLU A 232 1.77 -8.53 16.53
N ILE A 233 1.34 -7.83 15.48
CA ILE A 233 0.66 -8.43 14.32
C ILE A 233 1.55 -9.49 13.66
N ASP A 234 2.78 -9.15 13.35
CA ASP A 234 3.67 -10.01 12.59
C ASP A 234 4.11 -11.24 13.40
N GLU A 235 4.31 -11.13 14.71
CA GLU A 235 4.55 -12.28 15.56
C GLU A 235 3.34 -13.23 15.58
N ILE A 236 2.12 -12.69 15.70
CA ILE A 236 0.90 -13.49 15.64
C ILE A 236 0.78 -14.20 14.28
N LEU A 237 0.94 -13.49 13.17
CA LEU A 237 0.84 -14.06 11.83
C LEU A 237 1.89 -15.15 11.56
N LYS A 238 3.12 -14.96 12.06
CA LYS A 238 4.19 -15.96 11.98
C LYS A 238 3.83 -17.23 12.75
N SER A 239 3.16 -17.11 13.90
CA SER A 239 2.76 -18.25 14.71
C SER A 239 1.77 -19.20 14.02
N PHE A 240 1.00 -18.71 13.05
CA PHE A 240 0.08 -19.57 12.28
C PHE A 240 0.79 -20.58 11.39
N LYS A 241 2.06 -20.34 11.06
CA LYS A 241 2.90 -21.25 10.25
C LYS A 241 3.90 -22.04 11.08
N GLU A 242 4.15 -21.63 12.32
CA GLU A 242 5.17 -22.21 13.18
C GLU A 242 4.57 -22.70 14.52
N PRO A 243 4.22 -24.00 14.63
CA PRO A 243 3.64 -24.56 15.87
C PRO A 243 4.48 -24.36 17.13
N SER A 244 5.80 -24.11 16.99
CA SER A 244 6.72 -23.78 18.09
C SER A 244 6.38 -22.51 18.82
N LEU A 245 5.52 -21.64 18.24
CA LEU A 245 5.07 -20.37 18.79
C LEU A 245 3.72 -20.48 19.50
N SER A 246 3.39 -21.62 20.09
CA SER A 246 2.10 -21.88 20.76
C SER A 246 1.79 -20.95 21.94
N ASN A 247 2.81 -20.35 22.56
CA ASN A 247 2.65 -19.38 23.65
C ASN A 247 2.25 -17.96 23.19
N ILE A 248 2.22 -17.69 21.88
CA ILE A 248 1.87 -16.38 21.30
C ILE A 248 0.42 -16.01 21.64
N ARG A 249 -0.48 -16.99 21.66
CA ARG A 249 -1.88 -16.75 22.04
C ARG A 249 -2.01 -16.24 23.48
N ASP A 250 -1.29 -16.86 24.41
CA ASP A 250 -1.29 -16.45 25.82
C ASP A 250 -0.61 -15.07 26.01
N LYS A 251 0.43 -14.80 25.21
CA LYS A 251 1.16 -13.53 25.22
C LYS A 251 0.28 -12.35 24.80
N TYR A 252 -0.55 -12.53 23.76
CA TYR A 252 -1.27 -11.41 23.12
C TYR A 252 -2.78 -11.41 23.39
N GLY A 253 -3.35 -12.48 23.93
CA GLY A 253 -4.77 -12.54 24.35
C GLY A 253 -5.74 -12.04 23.28
N ASP A 254 -6.50 -10.99 23.58
CA ASP A 254 -7.52 -10.42 22.69
C ASP A 254 -6.96 -9.98 21.33
N SER A 255 -5.74 -9.47 21.28
CA SER A 255 -5.09 -9.09 20.02
C SER A 255 -4.87 -10.28 19.10
N PHE A 256 -4.52 -11.44 19.67
CA PHE A 256 -4.39 -12.68 18.91
C PHE A 256 -5.71 -13.06 18.25
N GLU A 257 -6.83 -13.02 18.99
CA GLU A 257 -8.15 -13.37 18.46
C GLU A 257 -8.59 -12.40 17.35
N LYS A 258 -8.33 -11.11 17.49
CA LYS A 258 -8.64 -10.11 16.46
C LYS A 258 -7.86 -10.37 15.16
N VAL A 259 -6.56 -10.59 15.25
CA VAL A 259 -5.70 -10.90 14.10
C VAL A 259 -6.11 -12.21 13.45
N LEU A 260 -6.36 -13.27 14.24
CA LEU A 260 -6.81 -14.58 13.75
C LEU A 260 -8.15 -14.46 13.00
N ASN A 261 -9.13 -13.80 13.60
CA ASN A 261 -10.44 -13.61 12.99
C ASN A 261 -10.33 -12.83 11.68
N ARG A 262 -9.48 -11.78 11.63
CA ARG A 262 -9.26 -11.03 10.40
C ARG A 262 -8.57 -11.88 9.33
N TYR A 263 -7.56 -12.66 9.71
CA TYR A 263 -6.87 -13.58 8.79
C TYR A 263 -7.86 -14.58 8.17
N ILE A 264 -8.70 -15.24 8.98
CA ILE A 264 -9.69 -16.22 8.50
C ILE A 264 -10.74 -15.54 7.62
N ASN A 265 -11.35 -14.46 8.10
CA ASN A 265 -12.46 -13.78 7.41
C ASN A 265 -12.06 -13.07 6.11
N SER A 266 -10.76 -12.84 5.90
CA SER A 266 -10.23 -12.23 4.68
C SER A 266 -9.71 -13.22 3.64
N GLU A 267 -9.83 -14.52 3.88
CA GLU A 267 -9.28 -15.57 2.98
C GLU A 267 -9.83 -15.44 1.56
N TYR A 268 -11.11 -15.13 1.41
CA TYR A 268 -11.73 -14.92 0.09
C TYR A 268 -11.03 -13.85 -0.75
N LYS A 269 -10.43 -12.82 -0.12
CA LYS A 269 -9.66 -11.79 -0.82
C LYS A 269 -8.37 -12.36 -1.43
N ARG A 270 -7.67 -13.21 -0.70
CA ARG A 270 -6.42 -13.85 -1.14
C ARG A 270 -6.64 -14.83 -2.29
N ASN A 271 -7.85 -15.35 -2.43
CA ASN A 271 -8.24 -16.32 -3.46
C ASN A 271 -9.11 -15.70 -4.57
N ASN A 272 -9.04 -14.38 -4.75
CA ASN A 272 -9.86 -13.65 -5.72
C ASN A 272 -9.12 -13.42 -7.07
N PRO A 273 -9.77 -13.59 -8.23
CA PRO A 273 -11.10 -14.18 -8.38
C PRO A 273 -11.10 -15.69 -8.13
N PHE A 274 -12.12 -16.18 -7.41
CA PHE A 274 -12.28 -17.60 -7.24
C PHE A 274 -12.62 -18.27 -8.58
N ARG A 275 -11.79 -19.20 -9.02
CA ARG A 275 -11.95 -19.91 -10.30
C ARG A 275 -12.60 -21.25 -10.06
N ILE A 276 -13.83 -21.42 -10.56
CA ILE A 276 -14.54 -22.69 -10.53
C ILE A 276 -13.85 -23.63 -11.53
N LYS A 277 -13.36 -24.77 -11.02
CA LYS A 277 -12.84 -25.84 -11.87
C LYS A 277 -13.99 -26.80 -12.13
N SER A 278 -14.32 -27.05 -13.40
CA SER A 278 -15.28 -28.05 -13.84
C SER A 278 -14.62 -29.43 -13.97
#